data_ce6b929847dac9891fce67743dd066ec
#
_entry.id   ce6b929847dac9891fce67743dd066ec
#
_cell.length_a   1.000
_cell.length_b   1.000
_cell.length_c   1.000
_cell.angle_alpha   90.00
_cell.angle_beta   90.00
_cell.angle_gamma   90.00
#
_symmetry.space_group_name_H-M   'P 1'
#
loop_
_entity.id
_entity.type
_entity.pdbx_description
1 polymer ?
#
loop_
_entity_poly.entity_id
_entity_poly.type
_entity_poly.pdbx_seq_one_letter_code
_entity_poly.pdbx_strand_id
1 'polypeptide(L)'
;GGDATARANWVNHVRKAVRIAKKLRDLGVRPYGVVRIDSATSVKTWDTDPKGVTKLIAQSFREAGKIAKDAGERLAAEGEICWGGMHSWKNMVNLLEEVGMPKVVGFQADMSHTHLYTLGANAEAHRLVPKKYNYEPAEFHKAMTKLTDALRPWTIDFHVAQNDGTVFGSGSHEKTGRHCLATDPKGKLNIARDSGYWLRDGKGKVTKKIKHICWDGCMFPNAMLETPGTWNTILETMVKGREAHGWD
;
A
#
# COMPACT_ATOMS: atom_id res chain seq x y z
N GLY A 1 -16.90 0.53 4.81
CA GLY A 1 -18.26 0.34 4.90
C GLY A 1 -19.12 1.55 4.62
N GLY A 2 -19.40 2.36 5.62
CA GLY A 2 -20.29 3.50 5.49
C GLY A 2 -21.75 3.13 5.11
N ASP A 3 -22.63 4.13 5.08
CA ASP A 3 -23.98 3.97 4.54
C ASP A 3 -23.98 3.93 3.00
N ALA A 4 -25.14 3.67 2.40
CA ALA A 4 -25.29 3.56 0.95
C ALA A 4 -24.91 4.86 0.20
N THR A 5 -25.27 6.02 0.78
CA THR A 5 -24.96 7.33 0.20
C THR A 5 -23.45 7.59 0.22
N ALA A 6 -22.79 7.31 1.35
CA ALA A 6 -21.32 7.45 1.47
C ALA A 6 -20.58 6.54 0.45
N ARG A 7 -21.05 5.30 0.26
CA ARG A 7 -20.47 4.40 -0.75
C ARG A 7 -20.68 4.89 -2.17
N ALA A 8 -21.88 5.38 -2.50
CA ALA A 8 -22.16 5.97 -3.81
C ALA A 8 -21.30 7.20 -4.08
N ASN A 9 -21.13 8.08 -3.09
CA ASN A 9 -20.25 9.24 -3.19
C ASN A 9 -18.79 8.83 -3.40
N TRP A 10 -18.30 7.82 -2.70
CA TRP A 10 -16.95 7.27 -2.89
C TRP A 10 -16.76 6.75 -4.32
N VAL A 11 -17.70 5.95 -4.85
CA VAL A 11 -17.66 5.46 -6.24
C VAL A 11 -17.64 6.63 -7.24
N ASN A 12 -18.41 7.69 -6.99
CA ASN A 12 -18.40 8.88 -7.82
C ASN A 12 -17.06 9.64 -7.78
N HIS A 13 -16.38 9.67 -6.62
CA HIS A 13 -15.01 10.23 -6.55
C HIS A 13 -14.02 9.39 -7.35
N VAL A 14 -14.07 8.06 -7.23
CA VAL A 14 -13.23 7.18 -8.05
C VAL A 14 -13.53 7.37 -9.54
N ARG A 15 -14.79 7.52 -9.94
CA ARG A 15 -15.18 7.83 -11.34
C ARG A 15 -14.52 9.12 -11.85
N LYS A 16 -14.49 10.18 -11.02
CA LYS A 16 -13.79 11.43 -11.37
C LYS A 16 -12.28 11.21 -11.53
N ALA A 17 -11.67 10.51 -10.58
CA ALA A 17 -10.24 10.19 -10.63
C ALA A 17 -9.87 9.38 -11.87
N VAL A 18 -10.66 8.36 -12.21
CA VAL A 18 -10.49 7.53 -13.42
C VAL A 18 -10.60 8.37 -14.70
N ARG A 19 -11.55 9.32 -14.77
CA ARG A 19 -11.67 10.24 -15.92
C ARG A 19 -10.43 11.14 -16.08
N ILE A 20 -9.92 11.67 -14.96
CA ILE A 20 -8.69 12.49 -14.96
C ILE A 20 -7.51 11.63 -15.39
N ALA A 21 -7.36 10.45 -14.81
CA ALA A 21 -6.30 9.50 -15.13
C ALA A 21 -6.29 9.12 -16.62
N LYS A 22 -7.46 8.79 -17.16
CA LYS A 22 -7.63 8.54 -18.61
C LYS A 22 -7.20 9.75 -19.45
N LYS A 23 -7.63 10.96 -19.08
CA LYS A 23 -7.26 12.17 -19.82
C LYS A 23 -5.75 12.42 -19.79
N LEU A 24 -5.08 12.23 -18.67
CA LEU A 24 -3.62 12.36 -18.57
C LEU A 24 -2.88 11.32 -19.43
N ARG A 25 -3.41 10.10 -19.52
CA ARG A 25 -2.88 9.06 -20.41
C ARG A 25 -3.08 9.42 -21.88
N ASP A 26 -4.27 9.87 -22.26
CA ASP A 26 -4.59 10.27 -23.63
C ASP A 26 -3.71 11.46 -24.10
N LEU A 27 -3.27 12.31 -23.16
CA LEU A 27 -2.33 13.41 -23.40
C LEU A 27 -0.85 12.98 -23.38
N GLY A 28 -0.56 11.68 -23.15
CA GLY A 28 0.81 11.18 -23.06
C GLY A 28 1.58 11.59 -21.81
N VAL A 29 0.93 12.25 -20.85
CA VAL A 29 1.55 12.72 -19.59
C VAL A 29 1.79 11.57 -18.62
N ARG A 30 0.94 10.54 -18.68
CA ARG A 30 0.96 9.40 -17.77
C ARG A 30 0.80 8.10 -18.56
N PRO A 31 1.88 7.29 -18.67
CA PRO A 31 1.85 6.07 -19.48
C PRO A 31 1.09 4.89 -18.82
N TYR A 32 0.81 4.97 -17.51
CA TYR A 32 0.23 3.86 -16.74
C TYR A 32 -1.14 4.20 -16.17
N GLY A 33 -2.05 3.22 -16.24
CA GLY A 33 -3.41 3.33 -15.75
C GLY A 33 -3.55 2.75 -14.34
N VAL A 34 -3.14 3.48 -13.30
CA VAL A 34 -3.33 3.09 -11.89
C VAL A 34 -3.90 4.26 -11.09
N VAL A 35 -4.97 4.03 -10.36
CA VAL A 35 -5.58 4.98 -9.42
C VAL A 35 -5.57 4.33 -8.03
N ARG A 36 -4.95 5.00 -7.06
CA ARG A 36 -4.94 4.55 -5.66
C ARG A 36 -6.33 4.66 -5.06
N ILE A 37 -6.71 3.66 -4.28
CA ILE A 37 -7.96 3.62 -3.50
C ILE A 37 -7.73 3.08 -2.10
N ASP A 38 -8.63 3.41 -1.18
CA ASP A 38 -8.72 2.87 0.18
C ASP A 38 -10.17 2.64 0.58
N SER A 39 -10.41 2.03 1.76
CA SER A 39 -11.76 1.69 2.22
C SER A 39 -12.47 2.81 2.98
N ALA A 40 -11.74 3.78 3.49
CA ALA A 40 -12.21 4.84 4.39
C ALA A 40 -13.05 4.32 5.60
N THR A 41 -12.96 3.03 5.92
CA THR A 41 -13.67 2.39 7.04
C THR A 41 -12.69 2.26 8.20
N SER A 42 -13.09 2.69 9.42
CA SER A 42 -12.24 2.48 10.59
C SER A 42 -12.16 1.00 10.97
N VAL A 43 -11.06 0.59 11.62
CA VAL A 43 -10.90 -0.76 12.17
C VAL A 43 -12.04 -1.07 13.15
N LYS A 44 -12.37 -0.12 14.03
CA LYS A 44 -13.47 -0.25 15.00
C LYS A 44 -14.82 -0.54 14.32
N THR A 45 -15.13 0.16 13.23
CA THR A 45 -16.36 -0.10 12.46
C THR A 45 -16.33 -1.49 11.82
N TRP A 46 -15.18 -1.87 11.27
CA TRP A 46 -15.02 -3.20 10.66
C TRP A 46 -15.17 -4.33 11.68
N ASP A 47 -14.65 -4.16 12.90
CA ASP A 47 -14.72 -5.14 13.99
C ASP A 47 -16.15 -5.45 14.45
N THR A 48 -17.13 -4.57 14.18
CA THR A 48 -18.54 -4.83 14.53
C THR A 48 -19.18 -5.94 13.69
N ASP A 49 -18.78 -6.06 12.42
CA ASP A 49 -19.19 -7.12 11.50
C ASP A 49 -18.13 -7.30 10.40
N PRO A 50 -17.02 -7.98 10.70
CA PRO A 50 -15.90 -8.11 9.76
C PRO A 50 -16.30 -8.66 8.40
N LYS A 51 -17.18 -9.67 8.38
CA LYS A 51 -17.63 -10.33 7.17
C LYS A 51 -18.55 -9.44 6.32
N GLY A 52 -19.56 -8.83 6.95
CA GLY A 52 -20.51 -7.97 6.25
C GLY A 52 -19.85 -6.69 5.77
N VAL A 53 -19.02 -6.05 6.60
CA VAL A 53 -18.29 -4.82 6.20
C VAL A 53 -17.28 -5.12 5.07
N THR A 54 -16.57 -6.24 5.10
CA THR A 54 -15.70 -6.64 3.99
C THR A 54 -16.49 -6.81 2.69
N LYS A 55 -17.67 -7.43 2.72
CA LYS A 55 -18.55 -7.54 1.54
C LYS A 55 -18.98 -6.19 0.99
N LEU A 56 -19.35 -5.24 1.86
CA LEU A 56 -19.73 -3.88 1.44
C LEU A 56 -18.56 -3.12 0.80
N ILE A 57 -17.34 -3.25 1.35
CA ILE A 57 -16.13 -2.68 0.75
C ILE A 57 -15.89 -3.32 -0.63
N ALA A 58 -15.92 -4.65 -0.70
CA ALA A 58 -15.73 -5.38 -1.95
C ALA A 58 -16.76 -5.01 -3.03
N GLN A 59 -18.01 -4.80 -2.65
CA GLN A 59 -19.05 -4.32 -3.56
C GLN A 59 -18.71 -2.96 -4.16
N SER A 60 -18.30 -2.00 -3.32
CA SER A 60 -17.88 -0.67 -3.78
C SER A 60 -16.65 -0.74 -4.68
N PHE A 61 -15.67 -1.59 -4.34
CA PHE A 61 -14.48 -1.78 -5.16
C PHE A 61 -14.80 -2.45 -6.51
N ARG A 62 -15.75 -3.40 -6.55
CA ARG A 62 -16.22 -4.00 -7.82
C ARG A 62 -16.91 -2.98 -8.71
N GLU A 63 -17.74 -2.13 -8.13
CA GLU A 63 -18.43 -1.07 -8.89
C GLU A 63 -17.42 -0.08 -9.47
N ALA A 64 -16.51 0.42 -8.66
CA ALA A 64 -15.42 1.29 -9.11
C ALA A 64 -14.49 0.57 -10.11
N GLY A 65 -14.22 -0.71 -9.90
CA GLY A 65 -13.41 -1.55 -10.80
C GLY A 65 -14.01 -1.68 -12.20
N LYS A 66 -15.33 -1.80 -12.32
CA LYS A 66 -16.01 -1.78 -13.64
C LYS A 66 -15.76 -0.46 -14.35
N ILE A 67 -15.90 0.67 -13.65
CA ILE A 67 -15.63 2.01 -14.20
C ILE A 67 -14.18 2.15 -14.67
N ALA A 68 -13.23 1.68 -13.86
CA ALA A 68 -11.81 1.70 -14.20
C ALA A 68 -11.50 0.83 -15.42
N LYS A 69 -12.05 -0.39 -15.47
CA LYS A 69 -11.91 -1.31 -16.60
C LYS A 69 -12.36 -0.69 -17.91
N ASP A 70 -13.53 -0.06 -17.91
CA ASP A 70 -14.11 0.56 -19.13
C ASP A 70 -13.25 1.74 -19.62
N ALA A 71 -12.51 2.39 -18.72
CA ALA A 71 -11.59 3.47 -19.07
C ALA A 71 -10.15 2.97 -19.37
N GLY A 72 -9.87 1.66 -19.26
CA GLY A 72 -8.53 1.10 -19.41
C GLY A 72 -7.61 1.43 -18.23
N GLU A 73 -8.18 1.75 -17.06
CA GLU A 73 -7.48 2.03 -15.82
C GLU A 73 -7.51 0.83 -14.87
N ARG A 74 -6.63 0.83 -13.87
CA ARG A 74 -6.63 -0.13 -12.77
C ARG A 74 -6.74 0.61 -11.44
N LEU A 75 -7.25 -0.08 -10.43
CA LEU A 75 -7.33 0.43 -9.07
C LEU A 75 -6.32 -0.31 -8.19
N ALA A 76 -5.47 0.42 -7.49
CA ALA A 76 -4.54 -0.13 -6.52
C ALA A 76 -5.02 0.19 -5.10
N ALA A 77 -5.45 -0.85 -4.38
CA ALA A 77 -5.88 -0.72 -2.99
C ALA A 77 -4.65 -0.65 -2.09
N GLU A 78 -4.44 0.49 -1.45
CA GLU A 78 -3.37 0.67 -0.48
C GLU A 78 -3.84 0.19 0.89
N GLY A 79 -3.18 -0.85 1.36
CA GLY A 79 -3.47 -1.43 2.66
C GLY A 79 -2.74 -0.68 3.77
N GLU A 80 -3.45 0.15 4.49
CA GLU A 80 -2.94 0.89 5.65
C GLU A 80 -3.56 0.35 6.93
N ILE A 81 -2.79 0.32 8.04
CA ILE A 81 -3.21 -0.29 9.31
C ILE A 81 -4.43 0.39 9.96
N CYS A 82 -4.80 1.58 9.53
CA CYS A 82 -5.99 2.29 10.02
C CYS A 82 -7.27 1.98 9.22
N TRP A 83 -7.17 1.38 8.04
CA TRP A 83 -8.33 1.10 7.20
C TRP A 83 -8.94 -0.27 7.50
N GLY A 84 -10.14 -0.30 8.05
CA GLY A 84 -10.87 -1.54 8.33
C GLY A 84 -11.08 -2.39 7.08
N GLY A 85 -10.82 -3.69 7.20
CA GLY A 85 -10.81 -4.64 6.08
C GLY A 85 -9.53 -4.63 5.26
N MET A 86 -8.63 -3.67 5.48
CA MET A 86 -7.35 -3.52 4.79
C MET A 86 -6.16 -3.42 5.77
N HIS A 87 -6.42 -3.50 7.08
CA HIS A 87 -5.47 -3.22 8.16
C HIS A 87 -4.49 -4.35 8.48
N SER A 88 -4.48 -5.41 7.68
CA SER A 88 -3.46 -6.47 7.74
C SER A 88 -3.33 -7.18 6.40
N TRP A 89 -2.20 -7.87 6.21
CA TRP A 89 -1.95 -8.65 5.01
C TRP A 89 -3.05 -9.67 4.71
N LYS A 90 -3.57 -10.36 5.73
CA LYS A 90 -4.66 -11.34 5.57
C LYS A 90 -5.97 -10.71 5.16
N ASN A 91 -6.30 -9.58 5.79
CA ASN A 91 -7.53 -8.86 5.47
C ASN A 91 -7.47 -8.31 4.04
N MET A 92 -6.29 -7.84 3.59
CA MET A 92 -6.08 -7.42 2.20
C MET A 92 -6.31 -8.56 1.22
N VAL A 93 -5.71 -9.73 1.45
CA VAL A 93 -5.94 -10.91 0.57
C VAL A 93 -7.42 -11.26 0.53
N ASN A 94 -8.06 -11.39 1.68
CA ASN A 94 -9.49 -11.73 1.76
C ASN A 94 -10.38 -10.70 1.02
N LEU A 95 -10.06 -9.40 1.16
CA LEU A 95 -10.80 -8.35 0.46
C LEU A 95 -10.62 -8.45 -1.06
N LEU A 96 -9.39 -8.63 -1.53
CA LEU A 96 -9.10 -8.71 -2.97
C LEU A 96 -9.72 -9.97 -3.61
N GLU A 97 -9.73 -11.09 -2.88
CA GLU A 97 -10.44 -12.31 -3.29
C GLU A 97 -11.95 -12.07 -3.35
N GLU A 98 -12.55 -11.42 -2.33
CA GLU A 98 -13.97 -11.07 -2.34
C GLU A 98 -14.31 -10.10 -3.47
N VAL A 99 -13.43 -9.16 -3.83
CA VAL A 99 -13.61 -8.28 -5.01
C VAL A 99 -13.65 -9.07 -6.30
N GLY A 100 -12.81 -10.08 -6.47
CA GLY A 100 -12.83 -11.00 -7.62
C GLY A 100 -12.48 -10.37 -8.97
N MET A 101 -11.69 -9.28 -8.99
CA MET A 101 -11.29 -8.56 -10.22
C MET A 101 -9.76 -8.42 -10.36
N PRO A 102 -8.96 -9.50 -10.32
CA PRO A 102 -7.50 -9.42 -10.18
C PRO A 102 -6.75 -8.72 -11.33
N LYS A 103 -7.40 -8.56 -12.49
CA LYS A 103 -6.82 -7.81 -13.62
C LYS A 103 -7.03 -6.30 -13.52
N VAL A 104 -7.93 -5.84 -12.65
CA VAL A 104 -8.36 -4.44 -12.57
C VAL A 104 -8.14 -3.86 -11.18
N VAL A 105 -8.45 -4.62 -10.13
CA VAL A 105 -8.26 -4.20 -8.74
C VAL A 105 -7.14 -5.03 -8.14
N GLY A 106 -6.06 -4.37 -7.78
CA GLY A 106 -4.90 -5.00 -7.19
C GLY A 106 -4.46 -4.30 -5.91
N PHE A 107 -3.29 -4.67 -5.43
CA PHE A 107 -2.67 -4.16 -4.23
C PHE A 107 -1.62 -3.11 -4.57
N GLN A 108 -1.63 -2.00 -3.84
CA GLN A 108 -0.51 -1.09 -3.75
C GLN A 108 0.31 -1.47 -2.52
N ALA A 109 1.51 -1.94 -2.77
CA ALA A 109 2.45 -2.25 -1.71
C ALA A 109 3.13 -0.96 -1.26
N ASP A 110 3.00 -0.63 0.02
CA ASP A 110 3.80 0.40 0.68
C ASP A 110 4.74 -0.26 1.70
N MET A 111 6.01 0.11 1.68
CA MET A 111 7.02 -0.51 2.54
C MET A 111 6.75 -0.25 4.02
N SER A 112 6.28 0.95 4.39
CA SER A 112 5.97 1.31 5.77
C SER A 112 4.76 0.53 6.29
N HIS A 113 3.65 0.52 5.54
CA HIS A 113 2.43 -0.16 5.96
C HIS A 113 2.62 -1.68 6.02
N THR A 114 3.30 -2.25 5.04
CA THR A 114 3.54 -3.70 5.00
C THR A 114 4.53 -4.14 6.07
N HIS A 115 5.50 -3.30 6.43
CA HIS A 115 6.33 -3.53 7.61
C HIS A 115 5.48 -3.64 8.89
N LEU A 116 4.56 -2.71 9.11
CA LEU A 116 3.65 -2.73 10.26
C LEU A 116 2.69 -3.93 10.25
N TYR A 117 2.34 -4.47 9.09
CA TYR A 117 1.62 -5.74 9.00
C TYR A 117 2.42 -6.88 9.60
N THR A 118 3.75 -6.92 9.39
CA THR A 118 4.59 -7.97 10.01
C THR A 118 4.59 -7.87 11.53
N LEU A 119 4.49 -6.66 12.07
CA LEU A 119 4.42 -6.40 13.52
C LEU A 119 3.04 -6.66 14.12
N GLY A 120 2.02 -6.92 13.30
CA GLY A 120 0.64 -7.14 13.76
C GLY A 120 -0.03 -5.88 14.31
N ALA A 121 0.40 -4.68 13.88
CA ALA A 121 -0.24 -3.43 14.25
C ALA A 121 -1.72 -3.47 13.87
N ASN A 122 -2.63 -3.19 14.82
CA ASN A 122 -4.08 -3.29 14.69
C ASN A 122 -4.65 -4.68 14.32
N ALA A 123 -3.81 -5.73 14.21
CA ALA A 123 -4.22 -7.09 13.87
C ALA A 123 -3.25 -8.12 14.47
N GLU A 124 -3.18 -8.20 15.79
CA GLU A 124 -2.25 -9.07 16.52
C GLU A 124 -2.33 -10.55 16.07
N ALA A 125 -3.52 -11.04 15.75
CA ALA A 125 -3.71 -12.40 15.23
C ALA A 125 -3.03 -12.67 13.88
N HIS A 126 -2.62 -11.62 13.17
CA HIS A 126 -1.94 -11.70 11.87
C HIS A 126 -0.46 -11.35 11.94
N ARG A 127 0.08 -11.19 13.13
CA ARG A 127 1.51 -10.95 13.39
C ARG A 127 2.36 -12.05 12.77
N LEU A 128 3.48 -11.67 12.18
CA LEU A 128 4.42 -12.59 11.53
C LEU A 128 5.75 -12.72 12.26
N VAL A 129 6.06 -11.79 13.16
CA VAL A 129 7.27 -11.79 13.98
C VAL A 129 6.96 -12.12 15.45
N PRO A 130 7.93 -12.58 16.25
CA PRO A 130 7.71 -12.82 17.68
C PRO A 130 7.25 -11.56 18.43
N LYS A 131 6.58 -11.73 19.59
CA LYS A 131 6.17 -10.58 20.43
C LYS A 131 7.37 -9.75 20.91
N LYS A 132 8.49 -10.44 21.24
CA LYS A 132 9.77 -9.81 21.57
C LYS A 132 10.66 -9.84 20.32
N TYR A 133 10.41 -8.93 19.41
CA TYR A 133 11.10 -8.85 18.13
C TYR A 133 12.17 -7.75 18.16
N ASN A 134 13.41 -8.13 17.91
CA ASN A 134 14.59 -7.25 17.92
C ASN A 134 15.17 -7.01 16.53
N TYR A 135 14.37 -7.19 15.47
CA TYR A 135 14.79 -7.00 14.08
C TYR A 135 15.92 -7.94 13.62
N GLU A 136 15.96 -9.16 14.17
CA GLU A 136 16.90 -10.18 13.73
C GLU A 136 16.69 -10.47 12.23
N PRO A 137 17.78 -10.43 11.40
CA PRO A 137 17.65 -10.49 9.95
C PRO A 137 16.90 -11.73 9.44
N ALA A 138 17.09 -12.89 10.05
CA ALA A 138 16.43 -14.13 9.65
C ALA A 138 14.91 -14.09 9.93
N GLU A 139 14.50 -13.54 11.07
CA GLU A 139 13.09 -13.38 11.43
C GLU A 139 12.41 -12.36 10.52
N PHE A 140 13.08 -11.24 10.25
CA PHE A 140 12.62 -10.23 9.31
C PHE A 140 12.42 -10.83 7.91
N HIS A 141 13.41 -11.54 7.39
CA HIS A 141 13.35 -12.19 6.10
C HIS A 141 12.18 -13.17 6.01
N LYS A 142 12.01 -14.03 7.01
CA LYS A 142 10.90 -14.99 7.08
C LYS A 142 9.54 -14.29 7.08
N ALA A 143 9.38 -13.23 7.87
CA ALA A 143 8.14 -12.48 7.95
C ALA A 143 7.81 -11.77 6.63
N MET A 144 8.80 -11.07 6.05
CA MET A 144 8.64 -10.36 4.77
C MET A 144 8.36 -11.33 3.62
N THR A 145 9.05 -12.46 3.54
CA THR A 145 8.81 -13.48 2.51
C THR A 145 7.37 -13.98 2.59
N LYS A 146 6.90 -14.36 3.79
CA LYS A 146 5.53 -14.86 3.98
C LYS A 146 4.48 -13.81 3.59
N LEU A 147 4.70 -12.55 3.96
CA LEU A 147 3.80 -11.44 3.64
C LEU A 147 3.77 -11.18 2.12
N THR A 148 4.95 -11.06 1.52
CA THR A 148 5.06 -10.73 0.09
C THR A 148 4.61 -11.87 -0.80
N ASP A 149 4.82 -13.14 -0.42
CA ASP A 149 4.30 -14.28 -1.17
C ASP A 149 2.77 -14.28 -1.23
N ALA A 150 2.11 -13.86 -0.15
CA ALA A 150 0.65 -13.74 -0.12
C ALA A 150 0.12 -12.56 -0.95
N LEU A 151 0.81 -11.41 -0.95
CA LEU A 151 0.32 -10.18 -1.58
C LEU A 151 0.88 -9.93 -2.99
N ARG A 152 2.03 -10.48 -3.35
CA ARG A 152 2.68 -10.30 -4.65
C ARG A 152 1.79 -10.66 -5.86
N PRO A 153 0.93 -11.69 -5.83
CA PRO A 153 0.01 -11.98 -6.93
C PRO A 153 -0.91 -10.81 -7.27
N TRP A 154 -1.24 -10.00 -6.26
CA TRP A 154 -2.15 -8.85 -6.35
C TRP A 154 -1.43 -7.53 -6.58
N THR A 155 -0.12 -7.46 -6.32
CA THR A 155 0.64 -6.19 -6.34
C THR A 155 0.80 -5.64 -7.76
N ILE A 156 0.33 -4.42 -7.96
CA ILE A 156 0.38 -3.70 -9.25
C ILE A 156 1.01 -2.33 -9.16
N ASP A 157 1.22 -1.83 -7.95
CA ASP A 157 1.84 -0.53 -7.65
C ASP A 157 2.69 -0.62 -6.40
N PHE A 158 3.70 0.28 -6.26
CA PHE A 158 4.66 0.18 -5.18
C PHE A 158 5.10 1.55 -4.67
N HIS A 159 4.96 1.74 -3.35
CA HIS A 159 5.48 2.88 -2.63
C HIS A 159 6.71 2.50 -1.81
N VAL A 160 7.78 3.24 -2.03
CA VAL A 160 9.00 3.17 -1.22
C VAL A 160 8.83 4.11 -0.03
N ALA A 161 9.04 3.60 1.16
CA ALA A 161 8.93 4.36 2.39
C ALA A 161 9.86 3.79 3.46
N GLN A 162 10.27 4.62 4.41
CA GLN A 162 10.96 4.21 5.62
C GLN A 162 10.00 4.24 6.81
N ASN A 163 10.18 3.34 7.75
CA ASN A 163 9.39 3.25 8.97
C ASN A 163 10.26 2.87 10.16
N ASP A 164 9.98 3.42 11.34
CA ASP A 164 10.69 3.12 12.60
C ASP A 164 9.97 2.09 13.47
N GLY A 165 8.89 1.48 12.98
CA GLY A 165 8.07 0.51 13.73
C GLY A 165 7.03 1.17 14.64
N THR A 166 6.88 2.50 14.62
CA THR A 166 5.91 3.21 15.44
C THR A 166 4.64 3.53 14.68
N VAL A 167 3.56 3.73 15.42
CA VAL A 167 2.26 4.17 14.91
C VAL A 167 1.79 5.40 15.70
N PHE A 168 1.17 6.33 15.00
CA PHE A 168 0.61 7.54 15.58
C PHE A 168 -0.86 7.68 15.20
N GLY A 169 -1.65 8.30 16.10
CA GLY A 169 -2.93 8.85 15.71
C GLY A 169 -2.72 10.12 14.90
N SER A 170 -3.45 10.31 13.83
CA SER A 170 -3.44 11.56 13.05
C SER A 170 -4.83 11.88 12.52
N GLY A 171 -5.38 13.02 12.95
CA GLY A 171 -6.67 13.53 12.45
C GLY A 171 -7.79 12.49 12.50
N SER A 172 -8.19 11.97 11.35
CA SER A 172 -9.26 10.97 11.21
C SER A 172 -8.83 9.53 11.53
N HIS A 173 -7.55 9.28 11.80
CA HIS A 173 -7.00 7.95 12.03
C HIS A 173 -6.64 7.73 13.48
N GLU A 174 -7.06 6.61 14.07
CA GLU A 174 -6.68 6.24 15.44
C GLU A 174 -5.20 5.82 15.49
N LYS A 175 -4.75 5.09 14.48
CA LYS A 175 -3.35 4.63 14.34
C LYS A 175 -2.98 4.61 12.88
N THR A 176 -1.91 5.30 12.56
CA THR A 176 -1.33 5.36 11.21
C THR A 176 0.15 5.05 11.32
N GLY A 177 0.70 4.33 10.38
CA GLY A 177 2.14 4.04 10.34
C GLY A 177 2.93 5.31 10.06
N ARG A 178 3.94 5.59 10.91
CA ARG A 178 4.80 6.75 10.71
C ARG A 178 5.76 6.50 9.54
N HIS A 179 5.71 7.37 8.54
CA HIS A 179 6.76 7.44 7.52
C HIS A 179 7.91 8.31 8.03
N CYS A 180 9.14 7.81 7.86
CA CYS A 180 10.36 8.48 8.27
C CYS A 180 11.16 8.91 7.04
N LEU A 181 12.12 9.81 7.24
CA LEU A 181 13.14 10.07 6.22
C LEU A 181 13.89 8.78 5.86
N ALA A 182 14.33 8.68 4.62
CA ALA A 182 15.12 7.53 4.14
C ALA A 182 16.36 7.24 5.01
N THR A 183 16.96 8.29 5.57
CA THR A 183 18.16 8.25 6.42
C THR A 183 17.86 8.37 7.92
N ASP A 184 16.60 8.24 8.33
CA ASP A 184 16.25 8.30 9.75
C ASP A 184 17.02 7.19 10.51
N PRO A 185 17.82 7.54 11.54
CA PRO A 185 18.61 6.57 12.30
C PRO A 185 17.76 5.55 13.05
N LYS A 186 16.47 5.83 13.27
CA LYS A 186 15.50 4.90 13.85
C LYS A 186 14.81 4.02 12.82
N GLY A 187 15.01 4.30 11.53
CA GLY A 187 14.42 3.54 10.43
C GLY A 187 14.79 2.07 10.50
N LYS A 188 13.82 1.20 10.26
CA LYS A 188 13.95 -0.25 10.39
C LYS A 188 14.20 -0.97 9.07
N LEU A 189 14.02 -0.27 7.95
CA LEU A 189 14.11 -0.86 6.63
C LEU A 189 15.45 -0.51 5.97
N ASN A 190 16.11 -1.50 5.41
CA ASN A 190 17.14 -1.27 4.40
C ASN A 190 16.43 -1.12 3.05
N ILE A 191 16.15 0.12 2.66
CA ILE A 191 15.25 0.42 1.54
C ILE A 191 15.72 -0.22 0.24
N ALA A 192 17.01 -0.12 -0.08
CA ALA A 192 17.56 -0.71 -1.30
C ALA A 192 17.41 -2.24 -1.32
N ARG A 193 17.73 -2.92 -0.22
CA ARG A 193 17.57 -4.37 -0.10
C ARG A 193 16.10 -4.78 -0.06
N ASP A 194 15.32 -4.12 0.81
CA ASP A 194 13.98 -4.58 1.17
C ASP A 194 12.93 -4.28 0.09
N SER A 195 13.16 -3.28 -0.77
CA SER A 195 12.35 -3.09 -1.97
C SER A 195 12.38 -4.32 -2.89
N GLY A 196 13.43 -5.14 -2.82
CA GLY A 196 13.53 -6.39 -3.57
C GLY A 196 12.43 -7.41 -3.26
N TYR A 197 11.85 -7.39 -2.07
CA TYR A 197 10.70 -8.24 -1.75
C TYR A 197 9.49 -7.99 -2.67
N TRP A 198 9.34 -6.77 -3.17
CA TRP A 198 8.26 -6.36 -4.07
C TRP A 198 8.67 -6.32 -5.52
N LEU A 199 9.90 -5.88 -5.81
CA LEU A 199 10.41 -5.72 -7.17
C LEU A 199 10.86 -7.04 -7.80
N ARG A 200 10.99 -8.10 -7.01
CA ARG A 200 11.34 -9.44 -7.48
C ARG A 200 10.23 -10.44 -7.18
N ASP A 201 10.11 -11.45 -8.03
CA ASP A 201 9.23 -12.60 -7.76
C ASP A 201 9.89 -13.57 -6.75
N GLY A 202 9.16 -14.62 -6.34
CA GLY A 202 9.66 -15.63 -5.42
C GLY A 202 10.87 -16.43 -5.92
N LYS A 203 11.27 -16.27 -7.18
CA LYS A 203 12.49 -16.83 -7.81
C LYS A 203 13.61 -15.81 -7.95
N GLY A 204 13.43 -14.61 -7.40
CA GLY A 204 14.41 -13.52 -7.46
C GLY A 204 14.45 -12.77 -8.80
N LYS A 205 13.54 -13.07 -9.75
CA LYS A 205 13.47 -12.37 -11.03
C LYS A 205 12.70 -11.06 -10.88
N VAL A 206 13.17 -9.99 -11.53
CA VAL A 206 12.50 -8.69 -11.54
C VAL A 206 11.07 -8.81 -12.09
N THR A 207 10.10 -8.29 -11.35
CA THR A 207 8.69 -8.31 -11.78
C THR A 207 8.45 -7.30 -12.90
N LYS A 208 7.56 -7.65 -13.83
CA LYS A 208 7.07 -6.73 -14.88
C LYS A 208 5.66 -6.19 -14.59
N LYS A 209 5.08 -6.57 -13.47
CA LYS A 209 3.72 -6.12 -13.09
C LYS A 209 3.71 -4.68 -12.57
N ILE A 210 4.72 -4.29 -11.80
CA ILE A 210 4.89 -2.94 -11.26
C ILE A 210 5.47 -2.07 -12.37
N LYS A 211 4.81 -0.97 -12.67
CA LYS A 211 5.19 0.00 -13.71
C LYS A 211 5.46 1.38 -13.15
N HIS A 212 5.15 1.58 -11.89
CA HIS A 212 5.27 2.84 -11.21
C HIS A 212 5.79 2.61 -9.79
N ILE A 213 6.80 3.37 -9.40
CA ILE A 213 7.34 3.41 -8.06
C ILE A 213 7.37 4.86 -7.63
N CYS A 214 6.86 5.17 -6.44
CA CYS A 214 7.03 6.49 -5.87
C CYS A 214 7.55 6.40 -4.43
N TRP A 215 8.11 7.49 -3.95
CA TRP A 215 8.39 7.68 -2.54
C TRP A 215 7.12 8.19 -1.85
N ASP A 216 6.74 7.56 -0.74
CA ASP A 216 5.71 8.08 0.14
C ASP A 216 6.32 8.80 1.34
N GLY A 217 6.17 10.13 1.36
CA GLY A 217 6.60 11.02 2.43
C GLY A 217 5.47 11.43 3.37
N CYS A 218 4.40 10.67 3.45
CA CYS A 218 3.28 10.92 4.36
C CYS A 218 3.80 11.14 5.79
N MET A 219 3.21 12.11 6.50
CA MET A 219 3.56 12.50 7.87
C MET A 219 4.93 13.18 8.03
N PHE A 220 5.60 13.58 6.96
CA PHE A 220 6.76 14.47 7.08
C PHE A 220 6.30 15.87 7.50
N PRO A 221 7.03 16.53 8.41
CA PRO A 221 6.80 17.95 8.66
C PRO A 221 7.00 18.78 7.38
N ASN A 222 6.12 19.75 7.12
CA ASN A 222 6.20 20.58 5.91
C ASN A 222 7.59 21.22 5.72
N ALA A 223 8.21 21.70 6.79
CA ALA A 223 9.56 22.27 6.74
C ALA A 223 10.61 21.29 6.16
N MET A 224 10.43 19.99 6.31
CA MET A 224 11.32 18.99 5.72
C MET A 224 11.08 18.84 4.22
N LEU A 225 9.83 18.98 3.76
CA LEU A 225 9.47 18.92 2.34
C LEU A 225 9.95 20.17 1.58
N GLU A 226 10.15 21.28 2.27
CA GLU A 226 10.70 22.51 1.72
C GLU A 226 12.25 22.49 1.62
N THR A 227 12.90 21.50 2.22
CA THR A 227 14.36 21.39 2.26
C THR A 227 14.89 20.61 1.06
N PRO A 228 15.71 21.20 0.16
CA PRO A 228 16.25 20.49 -1.01
C PRO A 228 17.02 19.22 -0.66
N GLY A 229 17.76 19.20 0.45
CA GLY A 229 18.49 18.02 0.92
C GLY A 229 17.60 16.81 1.20
N THR A 230 16.35 17.01 1.63
CA THR A 230 15.35 15.93 1.80
C THR A 230 15.08 15.24 0.46
N TRP A 231 14.84 16.02 -0.58
CA TRP A 231 14.56 15.48 -1.92
C TRP A 231 15.76 14.79 -2.55
N ASN A 232 16.96 15.35 -2.37
CA ASN A 232 18.19 14.70 -2.84
C ASN A 232 18.35 13.32 -2.19
N THR A 233 18.17 13.23 -0.87
CA THR A 233 18.25 11.96 -0.13
C THR A 233 17.19 10.95 -0.60
N ILE A 234 15.98 11.40 -0.87
CA ILE A 234 14.90 10.57 -1.40
C ILE A 234 15.30 10.04 -2.79
N LEU A 235 15.72 10.92 -3.69
CA LEU A 235 16.12 10.53 -5.06
C LEU A 235 17.31 9.57 -5.08
N GLU A 236 18.34 9.84 -4.28
CA GLU A 236 19.49 8.92 -4.14
C GLU A 236 19.06 7.54 -3.64
N THR A 237 18.12 7.50 -2.69
CA THR A 237 17.60 6.24 -2.15
C THR A 237 16.80 5.48 -3.20
N MET A 238 15.99 6.18 -4.00
CA MET A 238 15.25 5.58 -5.11
C MET A 238 16.17 5.04 -6.20
N VAL A 239 17.23 5.78 -6.55
CA VAL A 239 18.25 5.33 -7.51
C VAL A 239 18.96 4.07 -7.01
N LYS A 240 19.37 4.03 -5.74
CA LYS A 240 19.99 2.82 -5.14
C LYS A 240 19.06 1.61 -5.19
N GLY A 241 17.77 1.79 -4.92
CA GLY A 241 16.78 0.71 -5.05
C GLY A 241 16.64 0.22 -6.49
N ARG A 242 16.59 1.14 -7.45
CA ARG A 242 16.55 0.82 -8.88
C ARG A 242 17.78 0.03 -9.32
N GLU A 243 18.97 0.50 -8.98
CA GLU A 243 20.24 -0.15 -9.33
C GLU A 243 20.37 -1.54 -8.72
N ALA A 244 19.98 -1.68 -7.43
CA ALA A 244 20.06 -2.96 -6.72
C ALA A 244 19.17 -4.05 -7.35
N HIS A 245 18.09 -3.68 -8.02
CA HIS A 245 17.10 -4.63 -8.53
C HIS A 245 16.94 -4.59 -10.06
N GLY A 246 17.67 -3.73 -10.77
CA GLY A 246 17.58 -3.61 -12.25
C GLY A 246 16.14 -3.30 -12.69
N TRP A 247 15.47 -2.45 -11.94
CA TRP A 247 14.12 -2.00 -12.28
C TRP A 247 14.20 -0.76 -13.18
N ASP A 248 13.60 -0.84 -14.39
CA ASP A 248 13.56 0.20 -15.42
C ASP A 248 12.14 0.65 -15.72
#